data_97bbf22978628cd07197ca5e8375871f
#
_entry.id   97bbf22978628cd07197ca5e8375871f
#
_cell.length_a   1.000
_cell.length_b   1.000
_cell.length_c   1.000
_cell.angle_alpha   90.00
_cell.angle_beta   90.00
_cell.angle_gamma   90.00
#
_symmetry.space_group_name_H-M   'P 1'
#
loop_
_entity.id
_entity.type
_entity.pdbx_description
1 polymer ?
#
loop_
_entity_poly.entity_id
_entity_poly.type
_entity_poly.pdbx_seq_one_letter_code
_entity_poly.pdbx_strand_id
1 'polypeptide(L)'
;MRPVRVQVVCDGNTCRSAMAEVVLRDLLSRSPAAATTEITSAGLLVHQPGAAADPEALTALAAVGLDGSAHRATQFEIDDFPELDLVVFAEERHVGLVASAWPPRGWQERVRLIRSFDPVASALRETDLADPYGRGTQAYRQCLKDIRAAAPRVITEIERLAEVS
;
A
#
# COMPACT_ATOMS: atom_id res chain seq x y z
N MET A 1 15.70 -14.44 12.96
CA MET A 1 15.46 -13.20 12.21
C MET A 1 14.00 -13.15 11.80
N ARG A 2 13.26 -12.14 12.21
CA ARG A 2 11.86 -12.00 11.78
C ARG A 2 11.79 -11.41 10.36
N PRO A 3 10.72 -11.68 9.61
CA PRO A 3 10.57 -11.06 8.29
C PRO A 3 10.39 -9.54 8.40
N VAL A 4 10.79 -8.83 7.36
CA VAL A 4 10.41 -7.42 7.15
C VAL A 4 8.91 -7.35 6.90
N ARG A 5 8.19 -6.53 7.65
CA ARG A 5 6.74 -6.39 7.54
C ARG A 5 6.36 -5.03 6.98
N VAL A 6 5.68 -5.08 5.85
CA VAL A 6 5.21 -3.91 5.11
C VAL A 6 3.69 -3.90 5.04
N GLN A 7 3.07 -2.78 5.32
CA GLN A 7 1.64 -2.63 5.18
C GLN A 7 1.27 -1.41 4.35
N VAL A 8 0.41 -1.59 3.35
CA VAL A 8 -0.14 -0.50 2.55
C VAL A 8 -1.52 -0.13 3.07
N VAL A 9 -1.76 1.16 3.27
CA VAL A 9 -2.96 1.64 3.96
C VAL A 9 -3.69 2.72 3.16
N CYS A 10 -4.99 2.57 3.00
CA CYS A 10 -5.90 3.59 2.48
C CYS A 10 -7.14 3.72 3.37
N ASP A 11 -8.27 4.20 2.86
CA ASP A 11 -9.50 4.31 3.66
C ASP A 11 -10.16 2.95 3.91
N GLY A 12 -10.72 2.35 2.85
CA GLY A 12 -11.61 1.17 2.97
C GLY A 12 -10.93 -0.18 2.70
N ASN A 13 -9.69 -0.19 2.25
CA ASN A 13 -8.95 -1.40 1.89
C ASN A 13 -9.64 -2.27 0.82
N THR A 14 -10.34 -1.65 -0.11
CA THR A 14 -10.98 -2.36 -1.24
C THR A 14 -10.51 -1.88 -2.61
N CYS A 15 -9.85 -0.72 -2.69
CA CYS A 15 -9.38 -0.13 -3.95
C CYS A 15 -7.85 0.08 -3.94
N ARG A 16 -7.39 1.21 -3.44
CA ARG A 16 -5.98 1.66 -3.55
C ARG A 16 -4.99 0.72 -2.88
N SER A 17 -5.15 0.47 -1.60
CA SER A 17 -4.24 -0.43 -0.86
C SER A 17 -4.38 -1.88 -1.30
N ALA A 18 -5.58 -2.30 -1.72
CA ALA A 18 -5.80 -3.63 -2.27
C ALA A 18 -5.03 -3.83 -3.58
N MET A 19 -5.13 -2.88 -4.52
CA MET A 19 -4.36 -2.92 -5.77
C MET A 19 -2.86 -2.85 -5.52
N ALA A 20 -2.43 -1.98 -4.62
CA ALA A 20 -1.00 -1.82 -4.29
C ALA A 20 -0.41 -3.10 -3.68
N GLU A 21 -1.12 -3.78 -2.79
CA GLU A 21 -0.69 -5.06 -2.22
C GLU A 21 -0.43 -6.09 -3.32
N VAL A 22 -1.36 -6.23 -4.26
CA VAL A 22 -1.24 -7.20 -5.37
C VAL A 22 -0.02 -6.88 -6.25
N VAL A 23 0.15 -5.61 -6.63
CA VAL A 23 1.29 -5.16 -7.44
C VAL A 23 2.62 -5.41 -6.72
N LEU A 24 2.70 -5.03 -5.45
CA LEU A 24 3.93 -5.17 -4.66
C LEU A 24 4.29 -6.63 -4.42
N ARG A 25 3.31 -7.49 -4.13
CA ARG A 25 3.54 -8.93 -3.98
C ARG A 25 4.04 -9.58 -5.27
N ASP A 26 3.49 -9.17 -6.41
CA ASP A 26 3.95 -9.65 -7.72
C ASP A 26 5.41 -9.27 -7.97
N LEU A 27 5.78 -8.01 -7.73
CA LEU A 27 7.18 -7.57 -7.85
C LEU A 27 8.09 -8.23 -6.83
N LEU A 28 7.67 -8.32 -5.57
CA LEU A 28 8.43 -8.96 -4.49
C LEU A 28 8.76 -10.41 -4.82
N SER A 29 7.87 -11.13 -5.48
CA SER A 29 8.10 -12.55 -5.83
C SER A 29 9.35 -12.78 -6.69
N ARG A 30 9.85 -11.73 -7.35
CA ARG A 30 11.05 -11.73 -8.19
C ARG A 30 12.26 -11.04 -7.53
N SER A 31 12.08 -10.56 -6.29
CA SER A 31 13.12 -9.87 -5.51
C SER A 31 13.93 -10.86 -4.65
N PRO A 32 15.21 -10.59 -4.38
CA PRO A 32 15.97 -11.36 -3.39
C PRO A 32 15.37 -11.30 -1.98
N ALA A 33 14.58 -10.28 -1.65
CA ALA A 33 13.90 -10.16 -0.36
C ALA A 33 12.61 -10.99 -0.24
N ALA A 34 12.21 -11.73 -1.26
CA ALA A 34 10.93 -12.46 -1.29
C ALA A 34 10.73 -13.39 -0.09
N ALA A 35 11.77 -14.14 0.28
CA ALA A 35 11.70 -15.12 1.37
C ALA A 35 11.69 -14.50 2.78
N THR A 36 12.05 -13.22 2.90
CA THR A 36 12.25 -12.53 4.18
C THR A 36 11.31 -11.33 4.35
N THR A 37 10.28 -11.19 3.53
CA THR A 37 9.36 -10.05 3.58
C THR A 37 7.90 -10.49 3.53
N GLU A 38 7.07 -9.86 4.34
CA GLU A 38 5.63 -9.98 4.32
C GLU A 38 5.00 -8.65 3.90
N ILE A 39 4.14 -8.66 2.88
CA ILE A 39 3.36 -7.48 2.46
C ILE A 39 1.90 -7.74 2.73
N THR A 40 1.27 -6.82 3.44
CA THR A 40 -0.16 -6.80 3.74
C THR A 40 -0.77 -5.45 3.38
N SER A 41 -2.08 -5.35 3.46
CA SER A 41 -2.79 -4.08 3.32
C SER A 41 -3.89 -3.95 4.37
N ALA A 42 -4.29 -2.72 4.67
CA ALA A 42 -5.35 -2.41 5.62
C ALA A 42 -6.05 -1.10 5.26
N GLY A 43 -7.15 -0.81 5.92
CA GLY A 43 -7.88 0.44 5.80
C GLY A 43 -8.08 1.12 7.14
N LEU A 44 -8.04 2.46 7.14
CA LEU A 44 -8.30 3.25 8.36
C LEU A 44 -9.78 3.23 8.76
N LEU A 45 -10.67 3.04 7.79
CA LEU A 45 -12.12 2.99 7.99
C LEU A 45 -12.72 1.91 7.08
N VAL A 46 -12.58 0.68 7.48
CA VAL A 46 -13.13 -0.47 6.75
C VAL A 46 -14.62 -0.62 7.05
N HIS A 47 -15.45 -0.49 6.01
CA HIS A 47 -16.91 -0.59 6.16
C HIS A 47 -17.36 -2.03 6.38
N GLN A 48 -16.72 -2.98 5.69
CA GLN A 48 -17.05 -4.40 5.77
C GLN A 48 -15.78 -5.24 5.83
N PRO A 49 -15.30 -5.59 7.04
CA PRO A 49 -14.16 -6.47 7.21
C PRO A 49 -14.38 -7.82 6.49
N GLY A 50 -13.36 -8.29 5.78
CA GLY A 50 -13.43 -9.51 5.00
C GLY A 50 -14.02 -9.34 3.60
N ALA A 51 -14.45 -8.13 3.21
CA ALA A 51 -14.93 -7.87 1.84
C ALA A 51 -13.83 -8.11 0.81
N ALA A 52 -14.24 -8.58 -0.37
CA ALA A 52 -13.36 -8.67 -1.53
C ALA A 52 -12.94 -7.27 -2.02
N ALA A 53 -11.91 -7.21 -2.84
CA ALA A 53 -11.58 -5.99 -3.57
C ALA A 53 -12.74 -5.53 -4.45
N ASP A 54 -12.85 -4.22 -4.63
CA ASP A 54 -13.86 -3.62 -5.50
C ASP A 54 -13.81 -4.25 -6.91
N PRO A 55 -14.95 -4.57 -7.54
CA PRO A 55 -14.98 -5.15 -8.88
C PRO A 55 -14.19 -4.36 -9.93
N GLU A 56 -14.21 -3.04 -9.87
CA GLU A 56 -13.43 -2.18 -10.76
C GLU A 56 -11.91 -2.31 -10.51
N ALA A 57 -11.51 -2.48 -9.26
CA ALA A 57 -10.12 -2.76 -8.92
C ALA A 57 -9.66 -4.12 -9.47
N LEU A 58 -10.49 -5.14 -9.33
CA LEU A 58 -10.23 -6.49 -9.89
C LEU A 58 -10.10 -6.43 -11.40
N THR A 59 -10.97 -5.68 -12.09
CA THR A 59 -10.94 -5.49 -13.54
C THR A 59 -9.66 -4.79 -13.99
N ALA A 60 -9.26 -3.71 -13.29
CA ALA A 60 -8.03 -3.00 -13.60
C ALA A 60 -6.78 -3.88 -13.42
N LEU A 61 -6.72 -4.66 -12.35
CA LEU A 61 -5.62 -5.61 -12.10
C LEU A 61 -5.58 -6.69 -13.19
N ALA A 62 -6.71 -7.28 -13.53
CA ALA A 62 -6.79 -8.32 -14.56
C ALA A 62 -6.33 -7.81 -15.93
N ALA A 63 -6.60 -6.55 -16.27
CA ALA A 63 -6.15 -5.92 -17.52
C ALA A 63 -4.62 -5.86 -17.65
N VAL A 64 -3.87 -5.92 -16.55
CA VAL A 64 -2.40 -5.98 -16.54
C VAL A 64 -1.85 -7.35 -16.13
N GLY A 65 -2.70 -8.39 -16.14
CA GLY A 65 -2.32 -9.77 -15.86
C GLY A 65 -2.16 -10.11 -14.37
N LEU A 66 -2.75 -9.31 -13.47
CA LEU A 66 -2.70 -9.54 -12.04
C LEU A 66 -4.05 -10.02 -11.49
N ASP A 67 -4.00 -10.88 -10.48
CA ASP A 67 -5.17 -11.45 -9.82
C ASP A 67 -5.31 -10.92 -8.39
N GLY A 68 -6.35 -10.12 -8.14
CA GLY A 68 -6.69 -9.59 -6.83
C GLY A 68 -7.78 -10.37 -6.10
N SER A 69 -8.24 -11.51 -6.61
CA SER A 69 -9.41 -12.23 -6.09
C SER A 69 -9.26 -12.76 -4.66
N ALA A 70 -8.03 -12.98 -4.20
CA ALA A 70 -7.75 -13.45 -2.85
C ALA A 70 -7.80 -12.34 -1.78
N HIS A 71 -7.86 -11.07 -2.20
CA HIS A 71 -7.86 -9.94 -1.26
C HIS A 71 -9.08 -9.97 -0.33
N ARG A 72 -8.86 -9.64 0.95
CA ARG A 72 -9.92 -9.43 1.95
C ARG A 72 -9.62 -8.18 2.76
N ALA A 73 -10.61 -7.28 2.85
CA ALA A 73 -10.47 -6.02 3.54
C ALA A 73 -10.21 -6.23 5.04
N THR A 74 -9.20 -5.52 5.56
CA THR A 74 -8.73 -5.62 6.94
C THR A 74 -8.62 -4.22 7.55
N GLN A 75 -9.12 -4.05 8.78
CA GLN A 75 -8.99 -2.79 9.52
C GLN A 75 -7.53 -2.58 9.96
N PHE A 76 -7.04 -1.35 9.79
CA PHE A 76 -5.74 -0.93 10.33
C PHE A 76 -5.82 -0.78 11.86
N GLU A 77 -4.88 -1.39 12.57
CA GLU A 77 -4.79 -1.31 14.01
C GLU A 77 -3.52 -0.53 14.41
N ILE A 78 -3.69 0.52 15.21
CA ILE A 78 -2.57 1.36 15.66
C ILE A 78 -1.56 0.56 16.48
N ASP A 79 -2.03 -0.44 17.19
CA ASP A 79 -1.21 -1.30 18.05
C ASP A 79 -0.29 -2.25 17.25
N ASP A 80 -0.53 -2.41 15.94
CA ASP A 80 0.33 -3.20 15.06
C ASP A 80 1.61 -2.47 14.64
N PHE A 81 1.67 -1.15 14.82
CA PHE A 81 2.82 -0.34 14.38
C PHE A 81 4.18 -0.85 14.87
N PRO A 82 4.35 -1.31 16.12
CA PRO A 82 5.64 -1.83 16.58
C PRO A 82 6.17 -3.01 15.77
N GLU A 83 5.27 -3.78 15.17
CA GLU A 83 5.58 -4.96 14.37
C GLU A 83 5.84 -4.65 12.88
N LEU A 84 5.53 -3.42 12.43
CA LEU A 84 5.67 -3.00 11.06
C LEU A 84 7.01 -2.26 10.84
N ASP A 85 7.70 -2.58 9.78
CA ASP A 85 8.97 -1.93 9.39
C ASP A 85 8.73 -0.78 8.41
N LEU A 86 7.70 -0.89 7.57
CA LEU A 86 7.29 0.14 6.62
C LEU A 86 5.78 0.18 6.50
N VAL A 87 5.21 1.37 6.66
CA VAL A 87 3.78 1.63 6.45
C VAL A 87 3.64 2.65 5.32
N VAL A 88 2.97 2.25 4.25
CA VAL A 88 2.82 3.04 3.04
C VAL A 88 1.38 3.52 2.91
N PHE A 89 1.16 4.82 3.08
CA PHE A 89 -0.17 5.43 2.98
C PHE A 89 -0.45 5.96 1.58
N ALA A 90 -1.73 5.96 1.21
CA ALA A 90 -2.19 6.50 -0.07
C ALA A 90 -2.18 8.04 -0.10
N GLU A 91 -2.50 8.69 1.00
CA GLU A 91 -2.65 10.15 1.08
C GLU A 91 -2.07 10.74 2.36
N GLU A 92 -1.65 12.01 2.30
CA GLU A 92 -1.15 12.77 3.46
C GLU A 92 -2.18 12.83 4.59
N ARG A 93 -3.47 12.97 4.28
CA ARG A 93 -4.52 12.99 5.30
C ARG A 93 -4.60 11.69 6.12
N HIS A 94 -4.22 10.56 5.56
CA HIS A 94 -4.13 9.29 6.29
C HIS A 94 -3.07 9.37 7.39
N VAL A 95 -1.93 9.98 7.08
CA VAL A 95 -0.85 10.22 8.05
C VAL A 95 -1.35 11.11 9.19
N GLY A 96 -2.10 12.16 8.86
CA GLY A 96 -2.71 13.06 9.86
C GLY A 96 -3.71 12.35 10.78
N LEU A 97 -4.54 11.44 10.23
CA LEU A 97 -5.47 10.64 11.02
C LEU A 97 -4.75 9.71 12.00
N VAL A 98 -3.68 9.06 11.55
CA VAL A 98 -2.85 8.21 12.42
C VAL A 98 -2.16 9.04 13.49
N ALA A 99 -1.63 10.21 13.15
CA ALA A 99 -1.00 11.11 14.11
C ALA A 99 -1.93 11.51 15.27
N SER A 100 -3.23 11.68 14.99
CA SER A 100 -4.24 12.02 15.99
C SER A 100 -4.71 10.82 16.84
N ALA A 101 -4.34 9.61 16.48
CA ALA A 101 -4.73 8.37 17.16
C ALA A 101 -3.70 7.88 18.20
N TRP A 102 -2.79 8.75 18.67
CA TRP A 102 -1.77 8.44 19.67
C TRP A 102 -0.86 7.25 19.29
N PRO A 103 -0.19 7.32 18.12
CA PRO A 103 0.68 6.25 17.67
C PRO A 103 1.91 6.09 18.57
N PRO A 104 2.58 4.93 18.55
CA PRO A 104 3.78 4.69 19.35
C PRO A 104 4.91 5.65 18.96
N ARG A 105 5.82 5.92 19.92
CA ARG A 105 6.94 6.81 19.68
C ARG A 105 7.78 6.34 18.49
N GLY A 106 8.21 7.28 17.64
CA GLY A 106 9.05 6.98 16.48
C GLY A 106 8.31 6.42 15.26
N TRP A 107 6.98 6.41 15.28
CA TRP A 107 6.17 5.87 14.19
C TRP A 107 6.44 6.56 12.84
N GLN A 108 6.78 7.85 12.84
CA GLN A 108 7.01 8.63 11.61
C GLN A 108 8.17 8.08 10.76
N GLU A 109 9.15 7.47 11.40
CA GLU A 109 10.32 6.91 10.71
C GLU A 109 9.96 5.76 9.77
N ARG A 110 8.82 5.10 10.04
CA ARG A 110 8.31 3.94 9.29
C ARG A 110 7.29 4.31 8.22
N VAL A 111 6.88 5.58 8.16
CA VAL A 111 5.78 6.04 7.31
C VAL A 111 6.29 6.67 6.03
N ARG A 112 5.68 6.30 4.91
CA ARG A 112 5.88 6.90 3.58
C ARG A 112 4.54 7.03 2.87
N LEU A 113 4.45 7.97 1.93
CA LEU A 113 3.37 8.01 0.95
C LEU A 113 3.77 7.19 -0.28
N ILE A 114 2.85 6.41 -0.83
CA ILE A 114 3.18 5.53 -1.96
C ILE A 114 3.76 6.31 -3.15
N ARG A 115 3.15 7.44 -3.53
CA ARG A 115 3.62 8.25 -4.65
C ARG A 115 4.90 9.02 -4.36
N SER A 116 5.35 9.08 -3.11
CA SER A 116 6.69 9.63 -2.80
C SER A 116 7.82 8.77 -3.37
N PHE A 117 7.54 7.51 -3.68
CA PHE A 117 8.47 6.60 -4.35
C PHE A 117 8.51 6.79 -5.88
N ASP A 118 7.53 7.48 -6.46
CA ASP A 118 7.57 7.89 -7.86
C ASP A 118 8.38 9.19 -7.98
N PRO A 119 9.52 9.18 -8.71
CA PRO A 119 10.37 10.36 -8.81
C PRO A 119 9.68 11.58 -9.42
N VAL A 120 8.78 11.37 -10.36
CA VAL A 120 8.05 12.46 -11.02
C VAL A 120 7.05 13.08 -10.07
N ALA A 121 6.20 12.25 -9.42
CA ALA A 121 5.24 12.72 -8.43
C ALA A 121 5.92 13.42 -7.25
N SER A 122 7.03 12.87 -6.77
CA SER A 122 7.83 13.45 -5.69
C SER A 122 8.40 14.82 -6.08
N ALA A 123 8.96 14.96 -7.28
CA ALA A 123 9.50 16.21 -7.78
C ALA A 123 8.42 17.30 -7.95
N LEU A 124 7.22 16.91 -8.36
CA LEU A 124 6.06 17.79 -8.49
C LEU A 124 5.34 18.05 -7.16
N ARG A 125 5.70 17.36 -6.09
CA ARG A 125 5.00 17.38 -4.78
C ARG A 125 3.53 16.96 -4.88
N GLU A 126 3.23 16.03 -5.79
CA GLU A 126 1.91 15.45 -6.02
C GLU A 126 1.88 14.01 -5.49
N THR A 127 2.07 13.84 -4.19
CA THR A 127 2.32 12.54 -3.56
C THR A 127 1.07 11.85 -3.05
N ASP A 128 -0.11 12.47 -3.15
CA ASP A 128 -1.37 11.82 -2.88
C ASP A 128 -1.80 10.92 -4.04
N LEU A 129 -2.25 9.72 -3.72
CA LEU A 129 -2.86 8.79 -4.66
C LEU A 129 -4.37 9.04 -4.67
N ALA A 130 -4.88 9.58 -5.78
CA ALA A 130 -6.29 9.91 -5.91
C ALA A 130 -7.19 8.68 -5.72
N ASP A 131 -8.29 8.86 -4.97
CA ASP A 131 -9.27 7.80 -4.74
C ASP A 131 -10.11 7.56 -6.00
N PRO A 132 -10.06 6.36 -6.62
CA PRO A 132 -10.82 6.06 -7.83
C PRO A 132 -12.28 5.71 -7.57
N TYR A 133 -12.67 5.47 -6.32
CA TYR A 133 -14.01 4.99 -5.97
C TYR A 133 -15.10 5.94 -6.49
N GLY A 134 -16.07 5.36 -7.22
CA GLY A 134 -17.19 6.11 -7.80
C GLY A 134 -16.84 7.00 -9.00
N ARG A 135 -15.61 6.92 -9.53
CA ARG A 135 -15.11 7.77 -10.62
C ARG A 135 -14.95 7.04 -11.96
N GLY A 136 -15.37 5.78 -12.03
CA GLY A 136 -15.37 4.99 -13.25
C GLY A 136 -14.07 4.28 -13.57
N THR A 137 -14.11 3.46 -14.60
CA THR A 137 -13.03 2.54 -15.01
C THR A 137 -11.70 3.24 -15.26
N GLN A 138 -11.72 4.42 -15.89
CA GLN A 138 -10.50 5.15 -16.21
C GLN A 138 -9.77 5.64 -14.95
N ALA A 139 -10.52 6.02 -13.90
CA ALA A 139 -9.92 6.42 -12.63
C ALA A 139 -9.18 5.26 -11.95
N TYR A 140 -9.73 4.05 -12.01
CA TYR A 140 -9.06 2.83 -11.51
C TYR A 140 -7.80 2.50 -12.31
N ARG A 141 -7.86 2.62 -13.62
CA ARG A 141 -6.68 2.43 -14.49
C ARG A 141 -5.58 3.42 -14.18
N GLN A 142 -5.93 4.70 -13.99
CA GLN A 142 -4.96 5.74 -13.63
C GLN A 142 -4.36 5.49 -12.25
N CYS A 143 -5.18 5.12 -11.26
CA CYS A 143 -4.73 4.76 -9.92
C CYS A 143 -3.72 3.59 -9.98
N LEU A 144 -4.03 2.54 -10.71
CA LEU A 144 -3.14 1.40 -10.89
C LEU A 144 -1.84 1.80 -11.59
N LYS A 145 -1.90 2.67 -12.60
CA LYS A 145 -0.71 3.20 -13.28
C LYS A 145 0.20 3.96 -12.30
N ASP A 146 -0.37 4.80 -11.44
CA ASP A 146 0.38 5.56 -10.45
C ASP A 146 1.03 4.63 -9.41
N ILE A 147 0.31 3.60 -8.96
CA ILE A 147 0.86 2.55 -8.08
C ILE A 147 2.04 1.85 -8.75
N ARG A 148 1.91 1.45 -10.00
CA ARG A 148 2.96 0.74 -10.75
C ARG A 148 4.17 1.60 -11.02
N ALA A 149 4.01 2.91 -11.14
CA ALA A 149 5.13 3.85 -11.27
C ALA A 149 5.97 3.94 -9.98
N ALA A 150 5.34 3.83 -8.82
CA ALA A 150 5.99 3.89 -7.51
C ALA A 150 6.58 2.53 -7.07
N ALA A 151 5.92 1.44 -7.41
CA ALA A 151 6.15 0.11 -6.85
C ALA A 151 7.61 -0.40 -6.95
N PRO A 152 8.37 -0.23 -8.05
CA PRO A 152 9.75 -0.69 -8.11
C PRO A 152 10.65 -0.08 -7.02
N ARG A 153 10.43 1.18 -6.66
CA ARG A 153 11.21 1.84 -5.61
C ARG A 153 10.74 1.48 -4.21
N VAL A 154 9.48 1.12 -4.04
CA VAL A 154 9.01 0.50 -2.80
C VAL A 154 9.75 -0.82 -2.57
N ILE A 155 9.90 -1.65 -3.61
CA ILE A 155 10.66 -2.90 -3.52
C ILE A 155 12.14 -2.64 -3.19
N THR A 156 12.77 -1.64 -3.81
CA THR A 156 14.14 -1.26 -3.46
C THR A 156 14.29 -0.89 -1.98
N GLU A 157 13.33 -0.16 -1.41
CA GLU A 157 13.34 0.16 0.02
C GLU A 157 13.15 -1.09 0.90
N ILE A 158 12.29 -2.00 0.48
CA ILE A 158 12.09 -3.29 1.17
C ILE A 158 13.40 -4.11 1.17
N GLU A 159 14.09 -4.17 0.04
CA GLU A 159 15.41 -4.85 -0.08
C GLU A 159 16.42 -4.23 0.89
N ARG A 160 16.49 -2.90 0.94
CA ARG A 160 17.36 -2.20 1.89
C ARG A 160 17.03 -2.55 3.35
N LEU A 161 15.74 -2.62 3.70
CA LEU A 161 15.31 -3.00 5.05
C LEU A 161 15.68 -4.45 5.37
N ALA A 162 15.56 -5.34 4.40
CA ALA A 162 15.91 -6.75 4.57
C ALA A 162 17.42 -7.00 4.75
N GLU A 163 18.27 -6.12 4.21
CA GLU A 163 19.73 -6.20 4.38
C GLU A 163 20.20 -5.80 5.78
N VAL A 164 19.44 -4.96 6.48
CA VAL A 164 19.81 -4.43 7.81
C VAL A 164 19.05 -5.10 8.96
N SER A 165 18.18 -6.05 8.66
CA SER A 165 17.41 -6.84 9.62
C SER A 165 18.09 -8.16 9.93
#